data_345f20cb2c659a5b91b35b9dbee9ab48
#
_entry.id   345f20cb2c659a5b91b35b9dbee9ab48
#
_cell.length_a   1.000
_cell.length_b   1.000
_cell.length_c   1.000
_cell.angle_alpha   90.00
_cell.angle_beta   90.00
_cell.angle_gamma   90.00
#
_symmetry.space_group_name_H-M   'P 1'
#
loop_
_entity.id
_entity.type
_entity.pdbx_description
1 polymer ?
#
loop_
_entity_poly.entity_id
_entity_poly.type
_entity_poly.pdbx_seq_one_letter_code
_entity_poly.pdbx_strand_id
1 'polypeptide(L)'
;MEKKDLKPASVFHYFEEICRVPRPSKKEEKIRNYLVDFAKAHALEYKVDEAGNVLISKPATAGMENLKKVVLQSHMDMVCEKNNQTVHNFETDPIETYIDGEWLKAKGTTLGADNGIGMATELAVLAADDIQHGPLECLFTVDEETGLTGAFALKEGFMSGDILINLDSEDEGELFIGCAGGAGTTAEFPCPMTAAPEGYFFFRVAVKGLTGGHSGDDINKNRANANKLLDRFLIILMKQYDLRLSHIDGGNLHNAIPREAHAVCAVPMADKENVRVALNIFLAEVENEFAVTEPNLTMELESETPCAEVMEKEAMARFLHSLYAVHHGVYAMSQDMEGLVETSSNLASVKMRDGKIVVVTSQRSSILSSRKDMSQMVR
;
A
#
# COMPACT_ATOMS: atom_id res chain seq x y z
N MET A 1 3.10 -29.47 -15.17
CA MET A 1 3.38 -28.48 -16.23
C MET A 1 4.81 -28.03 -16.08
N GLU A 2 5.58 -27.90 -17.15
CA GLU A 2 6.94 -27.35 -17.12
C GLU A 2 6.89 -25.88 -17.59
N LYS A 3 7.90 -25.07 -17.23
CA LYS A 3 7.94 -23.65 -17.64
C LYS A 3 7.81 -23.45 -19.16
N LYS A 4 8.37 -24.33 -19.97
CA LYS A 4 8.27 -24.31 -21.45
C LYS A 4 6.85 -24.51 -21.98
N ASP A 5 5.92 -24.99 -21.15
CA ASP A 5 4.52 -25.23 -21.55
C ASP A 5 3.64 -24.01 -21.29
N LEU A 6 4.15 -22.98 -20.62
CA LEU A 6 3.43 -21.74 -20.33
C LEU A 6 3.03 -21.00 -21.60
N LYS A 7 1.84 -20.41 -21.62
CA LYS A 7 1.28 -19.66 -22.76
C LYS A 7 0.78 -18.30 -22.32
N PRO A 8 0.99 -17.25 -23.12
CA PRO A 8 1.71 -17.18 -24.41
C PRO A 8 3.23 -17.39 -24.23
N ALA A 9 3.84 -18.22 -25.05
CA ALA A 9 5.25 -18.62 -24.87
C ALA A 9 6.23 -17.45 -24.93
N SER A 10 5.98 -16.46 -25.81
CA SER A 10 6.81 -15.25 -25.93
C SER A 10 6.75 -14.38 -24.67
N VAL A 11 5.58 -14.21 -24.07
CA VAL A 11 5.43 -13.43 -22.83
C VAL A 11 6.21 -14.10 -21.69
N PHE A 12 6.03 -15.40 -21.47
CA PHE A 12 6.76 -16.10 -20.40
C PHE A 12 8.27 -16.21 -20.68
N HIS A 13 8.69 -16.21 -21.94
CA HIS A 13 10.10 -16.12 -22.29
C HIS A 13 10.71 -14.80 -21.79
N TYR A 14 10.09 -13.65 -22.12
CA TYR A 14 10.58 -12.34 -21.65
C TYR A 14 10.42 -12.17 -20.16
N PHE A 15 9.37 -12.72 -19.55
CA PHE A 15 9.23 -12.70 -18.10
C PHE A 15 10.38 -13.42 -17.38
N GLU A 16 10.79 -14.59 -17.89
CA GLU A 16 11.96 -15.30 -17.39
C GLU A 16 13.27 -14.51 -17.56
N GLU A 17 13.42 -13.76 -18.65
CA GLU A 17 14.58 -12.88 -18.84
C GLU A 17 14.56 -11.71 -17.84
N ILE A 18 13.40 -11.06 -17.64
CA ILE A 18 13.20 -9.99 -16.66
C ILE A 18 13.52 -10.50 -15.25
N CYS A 19 13.09 -11.69 -14.87
CA CYS A 19 13.41 -12.30 -13.58
C CYS A 19 14.92 -12.46 -13.32
N ARG A 20 15.75 -12.51 -14.36
CA ARG A 20 17.21 -12.56 -14.23
C ARG A 20 17.85 -11.20 -13.98
N VAL A 21 17.10 -10.11 -14.15
CA VAL A 21 17.60 -8.75 -14.03
C VAL A 21 17.11 -8.14 -12.73
N PRO A 22 17.98 -7.86 -11.75
CA PRO A 22 17.62 -7.14 -10.53
C PRO A 22 17.03 -5.76 -10.83
N ARG A 23 15.87 -5.46 -10.20
CA ARG A 23 15.11 -4.23 -10.47
C ARG A 23 14.38 -3.66 -9.23
N PRO A 24 15.04 -3.52 -8.07
CA PRO A 24 14.38 -2.91 -6.93
C PRO A 24 14.09 -1.44 -7.21
N SER A 25 13.00 -0.91 -6.62
CA SER A 25 12.60 0.49 -6.72
C SER A 25 13.77 1.43 -6.41
N LYS A 26 13.94 2.50 -7.20
CA LYS A 26 15.05 3.47 -7.15
C LYS A 26 16.42 2.92 -7.54
N LYS A 27 16.51 1.69 -8.04
CA LYS A 27 17.75 1.04 -8.51
C LYS A 27 17.52 0.28 -9.83
N GLU A 28 16.77 0.87 -10.74
CA GLU A 28 16.29 0.26 -11.99
C GLU A 28 17.34 0.33 -13.12
N GLU A 29 18.56 0.76 -12.89
CA GLU A 29 19.57 0.92 -13.95
C GLU A 29 19.82 -0.36 -14.76
N LYS A 30 19.81 -1.52 -14.11
CA LYS A 30 20.06 -2.81 -14.76
C LYS A 30 18.94 -3.16 -15.73
N ILE A 31 17.69 -3.04 -15.29
CA ILE A 31 16.53 -3.34 -16.13
C ILE A 31 16.36 -2.29 -17.23
N ARG A 32 16.63 -1.02 -16.95
CA ARG A 32 16.67 0.04 -17.97
C ARG A 32 17.69 -0.27 -19.06
N ASN A 33 18.89 -0.69 -18.70
CA ASN A 33 19.92 -1.07 -19.66
C ASN A 33 19.49 -2.29 -20.47
N TYR A 34 18.86 -3.28 -19.87
CA TYR A 34 18.28 -4.44 -20.55
C TYR A 34 17.26 -4.00 -21.62
N LEU A 35 16.34 -3.08 -21.29
CA LEU A 35 15.34 -2.54 -22.23
C LEU A 35 15.98 -1.78 -23.39
N VAL A 36 17.00 -0.96 -23.12
CA VAL A 36 17.77 -0.24 -24.14
C VAL A 36 18.51 -1.21 -25.06
N ASP A 37 19.13 -2.24 -24.53
CA ASP A 37 19.86 -3.23 -25.31
C ASP A 37 18.89 -4.13 -26.12
N PHE A 38 17.70 -4.43 -25.58
CA PHE A 38 16.61 -5.06 -26.33
C PHE A 38 16.21 -4.22 -27.53
N ALA A 39 15.95 -2.92 -27.35
CA ALA A 39 15.57 -2.02 -28.44
C ALA A 39 16.63 -1.99 -29.54
N LYS A 40 17.92 -1.91 -29.18
CA LYS A 40 19.04 -1.95 -30.14
C LYS A 40 19.09 -3.28 -30.90
N ALA A 41 18.93 -4.42 -30.19
CA ALA A 41 18.97 -5.76 -30.80
C ALA A 41 17.85 -5.97 -31.84
N HIS A 42 16.69 -5.33 -31.61
CA HIS A 42 15.55 -5.39 -32.51
C HIS A 42 15.47 -4.21 -33.50
N ALA A 43 16.51 -3.35 -33.57
CA ALA A 43 16.56 -2.16 -34.42
C ALA A 43 15.36 -1.20 -34.24
N LEU A 44 14.86 -1.08 -33.00
CA LEU A 44 13.76 -0.21 -32.61
C LEU A 44 14.26 1.14 -32.10
N GLU A 45 13.51 2.20 -32.39
CA GLU A 45 13.77 3.52 -31.80
C GLU A 45 13.44 3.53 -30.33
N TYR A 46 14.26 4.21 -29.52
CA TYR A 46 14.02 4.37 -28.08
C TYR A 46 14.42 5.76 -27.57
N LYS A 47 13.80 6.15 -26.47
CA LYS A 47 14.15 7.37 -25.71
C LYS A 47 14.27 7.00 -24.23
N VAL A 48 15.12 7.72 -23.51
CA VAL A 48 15.22 7.64 -22.05
C VAL A 48 15.12 9.07 -21.52
N ASP A 49 14.24 9.32 -20.57
CA ASP A 49 14.11 10.64 -19.95
C ASP A 49 15.07 10.83 -18.77
N GLU A 50 15.03 12.03 -18.16
CA GLU A 50 15.88 12.38 -17.02
C GLU A 50 15.58 11.56 -15.75
N ALA A 51 14.36 11.06 -15.59
CA ALA A 51 13.96 10.19 -14.47
C ALA A 51 14.41 8.74 -14.67
N GLY A 52 14.69 8.36 -15.93
CA GLY A 52 15.06 6.99 -16.30
C GLY A 52 13.94 6.19 -16.93
N ASN A 53 12.78 6.79 -17.21
CA ASN A 53 11.72 6.13 -17.98
C ASN A 53 12.21 5.81 -19.40
N VAL A 54 11.80 4.66 -19.92
CA VAL A 54 12.16 4.20 -21.27
C VAL A 54 10.91 4.16 -22.13
N LEU A 55 11.01 4.74 -23.35
CA LEU A 55 10.00 4.62 -24.38
C LEU A 55 10.61 3.92 -25.60
N ILE A 56 10.01 2.81 -26.04
CA ILE A 56 10.43 2.07 -27.23
C ILE A 56 9.32 2.18 -28.28
N SER A 57 9.67 2.58 -29.49
CA SER A 57 8.71 2.78 -30.59
C SER A 57 8.84 1.68 -31.63
N LYS A 58 7.70 1.16 -32.10
CA LYS A 58 7.62 0.21 -33.21
C LYS A 58 6.77 0.80 -34.34
N PRO A 59 7.27 0.88 -35.59
CA PRO A 59 6.50 1.35 -36.73
C PRO A 59 5.30 0.42 -37.02
N ALA A 60 4.27 0.97 -37.60
CA ALA A 60 3.08 0.19 -38.00
C ALA A 60 3.43 -0.94 -38.97
N THR A 61 2.63 -1.99 -38.95
CA THR A 61 2.60 -2.98 -40.04
C THR A 61 2.19 -2.29 -41.31
N ALA A 62 2.78 -2.71 -42.46
CA ALA A 62 2.50 -2.13 -43.77
C ALA A 62 1.00 -2.06 -44.06
N GLY A 63 0.51 -0.88 -44.43
CA GLY A 63 -0.90 -0.59 -44.65
C GLY A 63 -1.72 -0.18 -43.41
N MET A 64 -1.10 -0.12 -42.23
CA MET A 64 -1.74 0.30 -40.98
C MET A 64 -1.19 1.61 -40.41
N GLU A 65 -0.43 2.37 -41.18
CA GLU A 65 0.26 3.60 -40.75
C GLU A 65 -0.72 4.71 -40.31
N ASN A 66 -1.95 4.68 -40.85
CA ASN A 66 -3.00 5.66 -40.57
C ASN A 66 -3.86 5.32 -39.34
N LEU A 67 -3.60 4.18 -38.67
CA LEU A 67 -4.28 3.85 -37.42
C LEU A 67 -3.79 4.72 -36.28
N LYS A 68 -4.64 4.90 -35.28
CA LYS A 68 -4.26 5.60 -34.05
C LYS A 68 -3.06 4.91 -33.40
N LYS A 69 -2.12 5.71 -32.93
CA LYS A 69 -0.97 5.21 -32.19
C LYS A 69 -1.40 4.78 -30.80
N VAL A 70 -0.98 3.60 -30.39
CA VAL A 70 -1.24 3.03 -29.06
C VAL A 70 0.04 3.08 -28.24
N VAL A 71 -0.08 3.51 -26.98
CA VAL A 71 0.95 3.37 -25.95
C VAL A 71 0.55 2.21 -25.05
N LEU A 72 1.40 1.20 -24.91
CA LEU A 72 1.34 0.23 -23.84
C LEU A 72 2.23 0.74 -22.69
N GLN A 73 1.81 0.59 -21.44
CA GLN A 73 2.57 1.10 -20.31
C GLN A 73 2.63 0.10 -19.16
N SER A 74 3.82 -0.07 -18.61
CA SER A 74 4.13 -0.84 -17.41
C SER A 74 5.21 -0.15 -16.58
N HIS A 75 5.46 -0.62 -15.33
CA HIS A 75 6.57 -0.13 -14.53
C HIS A 75 7.71 -1.15 -14.43
N MET A 76 8.95 -0.63 -14.27
CA MET A 76 10.17 -1.44 -14.31
C MET A 76 10.55 -2.05 -12.97
N ASP A 77 10.22 -1.39 -11.89
CA ASP A 77 10.58 -1.81 -10.52
C ASP A 77 9.68 -2.94 -9.99
N MET A 78 9.97 -3.42 -8.83
CA MET A 78 9.17 -4.41 -8.11
C MET A 78 9.35 -4.29 -6.61
N VAL A 79 8.33 -4.70 -5.84
CA VAL A 79 8.43 -4.90 -4.39
C VAL A 79 9.46 -5.97 -4.07
N CYS A 80 10.42 -5.65 -3.20
CA CYS A 80 11.53 -6.52 -2.83
C CYS A 80 11.35 -7.08 -1.42
N GLU A 81 10.57 -8.15 -1.28
CA GLU A 81 10.30 -8.84 -0.02
C GLU A 81 10.73 -10.32 -0.10
N LYS A 82 11.18 -10.86 1.03
CA LYS A 82 11.60 -12.27 1.14
C LYS A 82 11.27 -12.86 2.51
N ASN A 83 11.16 -14.17 2.56
CA ASN A 83 11.02 -14.87 3.83
C ASN A 83 12.28 -14.69 4.70
N ASN A 84 12.12 -14.58 6.01
CA ASN A 84 13.21 -14.33 6.97
C ASN A 84 14.40 -15.29 6.85
N GLN A 85 14.15 -16.54 6.43
CA GLN A 85 15.19 -17.56 6.27
C GLN A 85 15.82 -17.57 4.87
N THR A 86 15.31 -16.81 3.92
CA THR A 86 15.80 -16.77 2.54
C THR A 86 17.04 -15.88 2.45
N VAL A 87 18.13 -16.46 1.95
CA VAL A 87 19.34 -15.71 1.61
C VAL A 87 19.17 -15.23 0.16
N HIS A 88 18.96 -13.93 -0.03
CA HIS A 88 18.78 -13.32 -1.35
C HIS A 88 19.12 -11.83 -1.26
N ASN A 89 19.77 -11.30 -2.27
CA ASN A 89 20.06 -9.87 -2.44
C ASN A 89 19.40 -9.36 -3.72
N PHE A 90 18.31 -8.60 -3.58
CA PHE A 90 17.57 -8.07 -4.71
C PHE A 90 18.34 -7.10 -5.63
N GLU A 91 19.50 -6.63 -5.21
CA GLU A 91 20.35 -5.78 -6.06
C GLU A 91 21.26 -6.61 -7.00
N THR A 92 21.49 -7.89 -6.70
CA THR A 92 22.47 -8.71 -7.42
C THR A 92 21.94 -10.04 -7.92
N ASP A 93 20.97 -10.63 -7.21
CA ASP A 93 20.55 -12.01 -7.44
C ASP A 93 19.28 -12.05 -8.31
N PRO A 94 19.19 -13.03 -9.22
CA PRO A 94 17.99 -13.25 -10.02
C PRO A 94 16.85 -13.83 -9.19
N ILE A 95 15.61 -13.55 -9.57
CA ILE A 95 14.43 -14.21 -9.00
C ILE A 95 14.36 -15.66 -9.50
N GLU A 96 14.45 -16.61 -8.59
CA GLU A 96 14.31 -18.04 -8.92
C GLU A 96 12.82 -18.42 -9.00
N THR A 97 12.35 -18.71 -10.20
CA THR A 97 10.96 -19.11 -10.45
C THR A 97 10.79 -20.61 -10.55
N TYR A 98 9.62 -21.13 -10.15
CA TYR A 98 9.24 -22.54 -10.28
C TYR A 98 7.74 -22.72 -10.49
N ILE A 99 7.32 -23.86 -11.02
CA ILE A 99 5.92 -24.23 -11.20
C ILE A 99 5.44 -25.03 -9.98
N ASP A 100 4.30 -24.60 -9.43
CA ASP A 100 3.58 -25.30 -8.37
C ASP A 100 2.13 -25.49 -8.79
N GLY A 101 1.80 -26.67 -9.30
CA GLY A 101 0.51 -26.94 -9.92
C GLY A 101 0.25 -26.09 -11.15
N GLU A 102 -0.68 -25.16 -11.06
CA GLU A 102 -1.04 -24.20 -12.12
C GLU A 102 -0.40 -22.82 -11.91
N TRP A 103 0.42 -22.65 -10.87
CA TRP A 103 1.02 -21.38 -10.49
C TRP A 103 2.49 -21.30 -10.85
N LEU A 104 2.92 -20.15 -11.40
CA LEU A 104 4.33 -19.76 -11.45
C LEU A 104 4.65 -18.97 -10.18
N LYS A 105 5.60 -19.44 -9.39
CA LYS A 105 5.98 -18.89 -8.09
C LYS A 105 7.46 -18.54 -8.02
N ALA A 106 7.83 -17.67 -7.08
CA ALA A 106 9.22 -17.39 -6.71
C ALA A 106 9.61 -18.15 -5.45
N LYS A 107 10.89 -18.55 -5.38
CA LYS A 107 11.44 -19.35 -4.29
C LYS A 107 11.85 -18.48 -3.10
N GLY A 108 10.88 -18.24 -2.21
CA GLY A 108 11.13 -17.53 -0.94
C GLY A 108 11.23 -16.00 -1.05
N THR A 109 10.95 -15.45 -2.23
CA THR A 109 10.93 -14.00 -2.50
C THR A 109 9.61 -13.61 -3.15
N THR A 110 9.35 -12.30 -3.29
CA THR A 110 8.37 -11.78 -4.24
C THR A 110 8.72 -12.20 -5.66
N LEU A 111 7.71 -12.42 -6.52
CA LEU A 111 7.87 -12.87 -7.91
C LEU A 111 8.18 -11.70 -8.86
N GLY A 112 7.60 -10.52 -8.58
CA GLY A 112 7.68 -9.37 -9.45
C GLY A 112 6.87 -9.52 -10.74
N ALA A 113 5.77 -10.29 -10.72
CA ALA A 113 4.82 -10.32 -11.84
C ALA A 113 4.15 -8.97 -12.03
N ASP A 114 3.91 -8.28 -10.94
CA ASP A 114 3.62 -6.86 -10.85
C ASP A 114 4.96 -6.09 -10.94
N ASN A 115 5.24 -5.29 -11.98
CA ASN A 115 4.57 -5.32 -13.30
C ASN A 115 5.46 -5.99 -14.37
N GLY A 116 6.24 -7.00 -13.97
CA GLY A 116 7.12 -7.74 -14.88
C GLY A 116 6.37 -8.48 -15.99
N ILE A 117 5.10 -8.87 -15.78
CA ILE A 117 4.30 -9.53 -16.82
C ILE A 117 3.80 -8.51 -17.86
N GLY A 118 3.50 -7.27 -17.44
CA GLY A 118 3.20 -6.16 -18.34
C GLY A 118 4.40 -5.85 -19.22
N MET A 119 5.59 -5.67 -18.61
CA MET A 119 6.85 -5.50 -19.34
C MET A 119 7.10 -6.63 -20.34
N ALA A 120 6.92 -7.88 -19.93
CA ALA A 120 7.12 -9.05 -20.78
C ALA A 120 6.14 -9.08 -21.95
N THR A 121 4.91 -8.63 -21.76
CA THR A 121 3.89 -8.50 -22.80
C THR A 121 4.31 -7.45 -23.82
N GLU A 122 4.77 -6.28 -23.37
CA GLU A 122 5.30 -5.22 -24.25
C GLU A 122 6.49 -5.70 -25.06
N LEU A 123 7.46 -6.38 -24.45
CA LEU A 123 8.61 -6.95 -25.14
C LEU A 123 8.20 -8.01 -26.16
N ALA A 124 7.23 -8.86 -25.83
CA ALA A 124 6.71 -9.87 -26.75
C ALA A 124 6.05 -9.24 -27.98
N VAL A 125 5.27 -8.15 -27.80
CA VAL A 125 4.63 -7.40 -28.90
C VAL A 125 5.68 -6.66 -29.73
N LEU A 126 6.69 -6.05 -29.07
CA LEU A 126 7.77 -5.36 -29.78
C LEU A 126 8.61 -6.31 -30.63
N ALA A 127 8.87 -7.52 -30.18
CA ALA A 127 9.66 -8.52 -30.90
C ALA A 127 8.87 -9.30 -31.98
N ALA A 128 7.52 -9.30 -31.92
CA ALA A 128 6.69 -10.08 -32.81
C ALA A 128 6.71 -9.55 -34.24
N ASP A 129 6.85 -10.44 -35.23
CA ASP A 129 6.75 -10.11 -36.68
C ASP A 129 5.41 -10.54 -37.28
N ASP A 130 4.61 -11.30 -36.54
CA ASP A 130 3.35 -11.92 -36.99
C ASP A 130 2.09 -11.21 -36.43
N ILE A 131 2.25 -10.17 -35.62
CA ILE A 131 1.14 -9.34 -35.09
C ILE A 131 0.95 -8.14 -35.99
N GLN A 132 -0.27 -7.95 -36.51
CA GLN A 132 -0.65 -6.76 -37.28
C GLN A 132 -1.06 -5.64 -36.30
N HIS A 133 -0.47 -4.44 -36.46
CA HIS A 133 -0.71 -3.31 -35.55
C HIS A 133 -0.48 -1.95 -36.25
N GLY A 134 -1.15 -0.91 -35.75
CA GLY A 134 -0.81 0.48 -36.04
C GLY A 134 0.52 0.88 -35.38
N PRO A 135 0.93 2.15 -35.44
CA PRO A 135 2.12 2.61 -34.72
C PRO A 135 2.00 2.31 -33.23
N LEU A 136 3.07 1.79 -32.60
CA LEU A 136 3.12 1.44 -31.17
C LEU A 136 4.23 2.21 -30.45
N GLU A 137 3.96 2.56 -29.22
CA GLU A 137 4.92 2.98 -28.21
C GLU A 137 4.77 2.07 -26.99
N CYS A 138 5.87 1.62 -26.40
CA CYS A 138 5.91 0.89 -25.12
C CYS A 138 6.65 1.75 -24.10
N LEU A 139 5.95 2.16 -23.05
CA LEU A 139 6.44 3.05 -22.00
C LEU A 139 6.70 2.26 -20.73
N PHE A 140 7.95 2.24 -20.32
CA PHE A 140 8.40 1.60 -19.07
C PHE A 140 8.77 2.69 -18.06
N THR A 141 8.00 2.81 -16.97
CA THR A 141 8.24 3.83 -15.93
C THR A 141 9.08 3.29 -14.79
N VAL A 142 9.80 4.18 -14.08
CA VAL A 142 10.58 3.85 -12.88
C VAL A 142 9.79 4.14 -11.62
N ASP A 143 10.14 3.44 -10.50
CA ASP A 143 9.74 3.76 -9.13
C ASP A 143 8.22 3.97 -8.96
N GLU A 144 7.43 3.00 -9.42
CA GLU A 144 5.99 2.96 -9.21
C GLU A 144 5.68 2.65 -7.74
N GLU A 145 6.26 1.57 -7.23
CA GLU A 145 5.99 0.92 -5.95
C GLU A 145 6.27 1.80 -4.71
N THR A 146 7.10 2.84 -4.84
CA THR A 146 7.43 3.71 -3.71
C THR A 146 6.95 5.15 -3.86
N GLY A 147 6.33 5.51 -4.99
CA GLY A 147 5.78 6.86 -5.13
C GLY A 147 5.47 7.37 -6.52
N LEU A 148 5.38 6.51 -7.55
CA LEU A 148 5.05 6.90 -8.93
C LEU A 148 6.02 7.95 -9.51
N THR A 149 7.28 7.95 -9.07
CA THR A 149 8.25 9.00 -9.41
C THR A 149 8.44 9.13 -10.92
N GLY A 150 8.52 8.01 -11.63
CA GLY A 150 8.64 7.99 -13.08
C GLY A 150 7.43 8.60 -13.78
N ALA A 151 6.22 8.19 -13.38
CA ALA A 151 4.99 8.70 -13.97
C ALA A 151 4.83 10.22 -13.76
N PHE A 152 5.12 10.72 -12.55
CA PHE A 152 5.08 12.16 -12.25
C PHE A 152 6.17 12.98 -12.95
N ALA A 153 7.26 12.35 -13.34
CA ALA A 153 8.36 13.03 -14.04
C ALA A 153 8.14 13.15 -15.55
N LEU A 154 7.16 12.45 -16.12
CA LEU A 154 6.87 12.50 -17.56
C LEU A 154 6.57 13.92 -18.01
N LYS A 155 7.27 14.35 -19.08
CA LYS A 155 7.10 15.66 -19.69
C LYS A 155 6.22 15.55 -20.94
N GLU A 156 5.52 16.63 -21.25
CA GLU A 156 4.76 16.75 -22.50
C GLU A 156 5.63 16.41 -23.72
N GLY A 157 5.10 15.59 -24.63
CA GLY A 157 5.80 15.17 -25.86
C GLY A 157 6.80 14.02 -25.67
N PHE A 158 6.96 13.44 -24.47
CA PHE A 158 7.80 12.26 -24.30
C PHE A 158 7.21 11.05 -25.05
N MET A 159 5.91 10.83 -24.91
CA MET A 159 5.12 9.89 -25.72
C MET A 159 4.19 10.66 -26.67
N SER A 160 3.69 10.01 -27.72
CA SER A 160 2.88 10.65 -28.76
C SER A 160 1.65 9.84 -29.17
N GLY A 161 1.30 8.78 -28.43
CA GLY A 161 0.14 7.94 -28.73
C GLY A 161 -1.19 8.61 -28.40
N ASP A 162 -2.23 8.23 -29.16
CA ASP A 162 -3.61 8.69 -28.99
C ASP A 162 -4.37 7.88 -27.93
N ILE A 163 -3.94 6.64 -27.69
CA ILE A 163 -4.56 5.68 -26.77
C ILE A 163 -3.47 5.14 -25.86
N LEU A 164 -3.66 5.23 -24.55
CA LEU A 164 -2.80 4.61 -23.57
C LEU A 164 -3.51 3.42 -22.93
N ILE A 165 -2.83 2.27 -22.91
CA ILE A 165 -3.26 1.05 -22.21
C ILE A 165 -2.22 0.75 -21.14
N ASN A 166 -2.60 0.98 -19.88
CA ASN A 166 -1.81 0.57 -18.74
C ASN A 166 -2.00 -0.92 -18.48
N LEU A 167 -0.90 -1.66 -18.29
CA LEU A 167 -0.88 -3.11 -18.14
C LEU A 167 -0.70 -3.53 -16.67
N ASP A 168 -1.12 -2.67 -15.75
CA ASP A 168 -0.89 -2.82 -14.31
C ASP A 168 -2.15 -3.24 -13.54
N SER A 169 -3.16 -3.73 -14.24
CA SER A 169 -4.37 -4.28 -13.62
C SER A 169 -4.20 -5.76 -13.29
N GLU A 170 -4.64 -6.17 -12.10
CA GLU A 170 -4.57 -7.54 -11.61
C GLU A 170 -5.88 -8.33 -11.79
N ASP A 171 -6.98 -7.65 -12.16
CA ASP A 171 -8.30 -8.26 -12.30
C ASP A 171 -8.51 -8.85 -13.70
N GLU A 172 -8.65 -10.18 -13.78
CA GLU A 172 -8.81 -10.89 -15.05
C GLU A 172 -10.13 -10.53 -15.74
N GLY A 173 -10.02 -10.09 -17.02
CA GLY A 173 -11.17 -9.79 -17.87
C GLY A 173 -11.82 -8.43 -17.62
N GLU A 174 -11.25 -7.59 -16.75
CA GLU A 174 -11.74 -6.25 -16.46
C GLU A 174 -10.92 -5.15 -17.13
N LEU A 175 -11.59 -4.09 -17.59
CA LEU A 175 -10.99 -2.88 -18.13
C LEU A 175 -11.35 -1.68 -17.25
N PHE A 176 -10.34 -1.08 -16.62
CA PHE A 176 -10.51 0.12 -15.81
C PHE A 176 -10.33 1.37 -16.66
N ILE A 177 -11.37 2.20 -16.79
CA ILE A 177 -11.36 3.44 -17.57
C ILE A 177 -11.16 4.69 -16.73
N GLY A 178 -10.85 4.53 -15.46
CA GLY A 178 -10.57 5.61 -14.52
C GLY A 178 -10.06 5.09 -13.20
N CYS A 179 -9.52 5.99 -12.38
CA CYS A 179 -9.08 5.68 -11.02
C CYS A 179 -9.40 6.83 -10.07
N ALA A 180 -9.48 6.51 -8.79
CA ALA A 180 -9.59 7.52 -7.75
C ALA A 180 -8.24 8.23 -7.53
N GLY A 181 -8.29 9.54 -7.34
CA GLY A 181 -7.12 10.28 -6.90
C GLY A 181 -6.86 10.09 -5.40
N GLY A 182 -5.59 9.95 -5.01
CA GLY A 182 -5.16 9.85 -3.62
C GLY A 182 -4.59 11.17 -3.05
N ALA A 183 -4.61 11.29 -1.72
CA ALA A 183 -3.89 12.32 -0.97
C ALA A 183 -3.50 11.76 0.41
N GLY A 184 -2.25 11.96 0.81
CA GLY A 184 -1.79 11.65 2.16
C GLY A 184 -1.86 12.89 3.07
N THR A 185 -2.25 12.70 4.32
CA THR A 185 -2.15 13.73 5.35
C THR A 185 -1.34 13.19 6.52
N THR A 186 -0.28 13.90 6.88
CA THR A 186 0.52 13.60 8.06
C THR A 186 0.30 14.69 9.10
N ALA A 187 -0.19 14.30 10.28
CA ALA A 187 -0.36 15.19 11.43
C ALA A 187 0.68 14.85 12.50
N GLU A 188 1.35 15.86 13.04
CA GLU A 188 2.28 15.71 14.14
C GLU A 188 1.70 16.35 15.41
N PHE A 189 1.55 15.56 16.46
CA PHE A 189 1.10 16.01 17.76
C PHE A 189 2.30 16.13 18.69
N PRO A 190 2.54 17.30 19.33
CA PRO A 190 3.51 17.39 20.41
C PRO A 190 3.18 16.39 21.51
N CYS A 191 4.20 15.71 22.02
CA CYS A 191 4.06 14.70 23.06
C CYS A 191 4.88 15.11 24.30
N PRO A 192 4.45 16.16 25.04
CA PRO A 192 5.13 16.54 26.26
C PRO A 192 4.98 15.43 27.29
N MET A 193 6.11 15.03 27.87
CA MET A 193 6.19 13.98 28.88
C MET A 193 6.38 14.57 30.27
N THR A 194 5.86 13.87 31.27
CA THR A 194 6.01 14.19 32.70
C THR A 194 6.38 12.93 33.43
N ALA A 195 6.96 13.07 34.66
CA ALA A 195 7.28 11.93 35.50
C ALA A 195 6.02 11.06 35.74
N ALA A 196 6.20 9.76 35.64
CA ALA A 196 5.13 8.81 35.90
C ALA A 196 4.68 8.91 37.38
N PRO A 197 3.37 8.90 37.66
CA PRO A 197 2.88 8.98 39.05
C PRO A 197 3.19 7.69 39.82
N GLU A 198 3.51 7.82 41.11
CA GLU A 198 3.69 6.69 42.01
C GLU A 198 2.36 5.98 42.31
N GLY A 199 2.41 4.70 42.58
CA GLY A 199 1.23 3.91 42.97
C GLY A 199 0.29 3.57 41.80
N TYR A 200 0.78 3.63 40.59
CA TYR A 200 0.02 3.26 39.37
C TYR A 200 0.35 1.85 38.90
N PHE A 201 -0.64 1.18 38.35
CA PHE A 201 -0.53 -0.07 37.63
C PHE A 201 -0.27 0.22 36.14
N PHE A 202 0.89 -0.24 35.68
CA PHE A 202 1.25 -0.15 34.25
C PHE A 202 0.82 -1.40 33.50
N PHE A 203 0.29 -1.20 32.30
CA PHE A 203 -0.17 -2.28 31.45
C PHE A 203 0.00 -1.94 30.00
N ARG A 204 0.21 -2.98 29.19
CA ARG A 204 0.14 -2.91 27.74
C ARG A 204 -1.21 -3.45 27.30
N VAL A 205 -1.91 -2.68 26.48
CA VAL A 205 -3.12 -3.15 25.79
C VAL A 205 -2.83 -3.23 24.30
N ALA A 206 -3.25 -4.32 23.64
CA ALA A 206 -3.01 -4.58 22.23
C ALA A 206 -4.28 -5.07 21.53
N VAL A 207 -4.53 -4.56 20.34
CA VAL A 207 -5.52 -5.06 19.38
C VAL A 207 -4.78 -5.90 18.35
N LYS A 208 -5.25 -7.12 18.08
CA LYS A 208 -4.61 -8.08 17.18
C LYS A 208 -5.64 -8.88 16.38
N GLY A 209 -5.16 -9.65 15.41
CA GLY A 209 -5.97 -10.63 14.69
C GLY A 209 -6.92 -10.05 13.66
N LEU A 210 -6.83 -8.75 13.36
CA LEU A 210 -7.67 -8.12 12.34
C LEU A 210 -7.26 -8.56 10.93
N THR A 211 -8.22 -8.60 10.03
CA THR A 211 -8.05 -8.98 8.62
C THR A 211 -7.20 -7.96 7.87
N GLY A 212 -7.45 -6.67 8.11
CA GLY A 212 -6.79 -5.58 7.38
C GLY A 212 -7.23 -5.54 5.93
N GLY A 213 -6.38 -5.03 5.05
CA GLY A 213 -6.60 -4.97 3.61
C GLY A 213 -6.11 -3.68 2.98
N HIS A 214 -6.30 -3.55 1.67
CA HIS A 214 -5.94 -2.35 0.92
C HIS A 214 -6.90 -1.19 1.23
N SER A 215 -6.38 0.01 1.45
CA SER A 215 -7.18 1.18 1.83
C SER A 215 -8.08 1.73 0.71
N GLY A 216 -7.95 1.24 -0.51
CA GLY A 216 -8.86 1.50 -1.63
C GLY A 216 -9.88 0.37 -1.78
N ASP A 217 -9.44 -0.83 -2.11
CA ASP A 217 -10.27 -1.95 -2.56
C ASP A 217 -11.02 -2.68 -1.44
N ASP A 218 -10.53 -2.53 -0.21
CA ASP A 218 -11.15 -3.16 0.97
C ASP A 218 -11.84 -2.19 1.91
N ILE A 219 -11.80 -0.88 1.65
CA ILE A 219 -12.30 0.15 2.57
C ILE A 219 -13.82 0.07 2.81
N ASN A 220 -14.57 -0.47 1.86
CA ASN A 220 -16.01 -0.67 1.93
C ASN A 220 -16.43 -2.04 2.52
N LYS A 221 -15.47 -2.89 2.87
CA LYS A 221 -15.74 -4.25 3.39
C LYS A 221 -16.00 -4.27 4.90
N ASN A 222 -16.20 -3.10 5.51
CA ASN A 222 -16.47 -2.94 6.94
C ASN A 222 -15.46 -3.66 7.85
N ARG A 223 -14.18 -3.68 7.45
CA ARG A 223 -13.10 -4.22 8.28
C ARG A 223 -12.73 -3.25 9.38
N ALA A 224 -12.41 -3.77 10.56
CA ALA A 224 -12.02 -2.95 11.68
C ALA A 224 -10.63 -2.35 11.49
N ASN A 225 -10.43 -1.17 12.06
CA ASN A 225 -9.14 -0.48 12.12
C ASN A 225 -8.59 -0.57 13.55
N ALA A 226 -7.41 -1.19 13.72
CA ALA A 226 -6.82 -1.43 15.04
C ALA A 226 -6.58 -0.13 15.82
N ASN A 227 -6.16 0.97 15.15
CA ASN A 227 -5.97 2.26 15.79
C ASN A 227 -7.30 2.83 16.34
N LYS A 228 -8.39 2.66 15.59
CA LYS A 228 -9.72 3.11 16.02
C LYS A 228 -10.26 2.30 17.20
N LEU A 229 -10.09 0.97 17.19
CA LEU A 229 -10.50 0.12 18.31
C LEU A 229 -9.70 0.43 19.57
N LEU A 230 -8.39 0.56 19.43
CA LEU A 230 -7.52 0.93 20.55
C LEU A 230 -7.92 2.29 21.12
N ASP A 231 -8.09 3.30 20.29
CA ASP A 231 -8.48 4.64 20.74
C ASP A 231 -9.86 4.66 21.41
N ARG A 232 -10.86 3.94 20.86
CA ARG A 232 -12.19 3.79 21.50
C ARG A 232 -12.06 3.25 22.92
N PHE A 233 -11.22 2.24 23.14
CA PHE A 233 -10.98 1.69 24.48
C PHE A 233 -10.27 2.70 25.38
N LEU A 234 -9.23 3.39 24.89
CA LEU A 234 -8.52 4.41 25.67
C LEU A 234 -9.41 5.58 26.06
N ILE A 235 -10.34 6.01 25.21
CA ILE A 235 -11.35 7.03 25.53
C ILE A 235 -12.30 6.57 26.64
N ILE A 236 -12.71 5.29 26.67
CA ILE A 236 -13.53 4.73 27.74
C ILE A 236 -12.72 4.78 29.06
N LEU A 237 -11.49 4.34 29.04
CA LEU A 237 -10.64 4.37 30.22
C LEU A 237 -10.37 5.79 30.73
N MET A 238 -10.09 6.72 29.82
CA MET A 238 -9.85 8.13 30.17
C MET A 238 -11.07 8.81 30.83
N LYS A 239 -12.30 8.41 30.46
CA LYS A 239 -13.53 8.92 31.05
C LYS A 239 -13.81 8.35 32.44
N GLN A 240 -13.39 7.11 32.70
CA GLN A 240 -13.75 6.39 33.92
C GLN A 240 -12.62 6.39 34.95
N TYR A 241 -11.36 6.50 34.53
CA TYR A 241 -10.19 6.38 35.38
C TYR A 241 -9.19 7.52 35.14
N ASP A 242 -8.25 7.70 36.05
CA ASP A 242 -7.11 8.59 35.83
C ASP A 242 -6.05 7.92 34.94
N LEU A 243 -6.40 7.78 33.65
CA LEU A 243 -5.54 7.17 32.64
C LEU A 243 -4.30 8.03 32.38
N ARG A 244 -3.16 7.36 32.18
CA ARG A 244 -1.90 7.93 31.69
C ARG A 244 -1.44 7.11 30.49
N LEU A 245 -0.92 7.77 29.47
CA LEU A 245 -0.38 7.14 28.26
C LEU A 245 1.15 7.32 28.24
N SER A 246 1.90 6.21 28.13
CA SER A 246 3.35 6.23 28.00
C SER A 246 3.80 5.97 26.58
N HIS A 247 3.11 5.11 25.84
CA HIS A 247 3.44 4.78 24.46
C HIS A 247 2.20 4.38 23.65
N ILE A 248 2.22 4.67 22.34
CA ILE A 248 1.21 4.19 21.40
C ILE A 248 1.86 3.92 20.04
N ASP A 249 1.49 2.79 19.42
CA ASP A 249 1.94 2.39 18.09
C ASP A 249 0.88 1.56 17.39
N GLY A 250 0.63 1.81 16.10
CA GLY A 250 -0.27 1.01 15.29
C GLY A 250 -0.23 1.36 13.82
N GLY A 251 -0.39 0.33 12.98
CA GLY A 251 -0.31 0.45 11.52
C GLY A 251 1.10 0.79 11.01
N ASN A 252 1.40 0.46 9.77
CA ASN A 252 2.72 0.68 9.17
C ASN A 252 2.65 1.37 7.80
N LEU A 253 1.75 0.93 6.92
CA LEU A 253 1.67 1.36 5.53
C LEU A 253 0.51 2.32 5.32
N HIS A 254 0.73 3.38 4.53
CA HIS A 254 -0.29 4.40 4.25
C HIS A 254 -1.49 3.85 3.45
N ASN A 255 -1.26 2.84 2.64
CA ASN A 255 -2.27 2.18 1.80
C ASN A 255 -2.88 0.90 2.41
N ALA A 256 -2.60 0.59 3.67
CA ALA A 256 -3.16 -0.57 4.37
C ALA A 256 -4.09 -0.17 5.53
N ILE A 257 -5.15 -0.94 5.75
CA ILE A 257 -5.99 -0.86 6.94
C ILE A 257 -5.23 -1.52 8.09
N PRO A 258 -4.96 -0.81 9.21
CA PRO A 258 -4.17 -1.33 10.33
C PRO A 258 -4.76 -2.60 10.94
N ARG A 259 -3.95 -3.65 11.03
CA ARG A 259 -4.32 -4.94 11.60
C ARG A 259 -4.02 -5.06 13.08
N GLU A 260 -3.04 -4.29 13.55
CA GLU A 260 -2.55 -4.32 14.92
C GLU A 260 -2.28 -2.91 15.43
N ALA A 261 -2.54 -2.71 16.71
CA ALA A 261 -2.16 -1.51 17.44
C ALA A 261 -1.97 -1.84 18.92
N HIS A 262 -1.10 -1.10 19.61
CA HIS A 262 -0.93 -1.26 21.05
C HIS A 262 -0.62 0.07 21.73
N ALA A 263 -0.90 0.12 23.02
CA ALA A 263 -0.51 1.22 23.89
C ALA A 263 0.04 0.71 25.22
N VAL A 264 0.98 1.46 25.80
CA VAL A 264 1.42 1.29 27.17
C VAL A 264 0.80 2.41 28.00
N CYS A 265 0.02 2.02 29.00
CA CYS A 265 -0.79 2.91 29.82
C CYS A 265 -0.57 2.66 31.30
N ALA A 266 -1.04 3.59 32.11
CA ALA A 266 -1.10 3.41 33.57
C ALA A 266 -2.41 3.98 34.15
N VAL A 267 -2.90 3.33 35.19
CA VAL A 267 -4.03 3.79 36.01
C VAL A 267 -3.67 3.62 37.50
N PRO A 268 -4.35 4.30 38.46
CA PRO A 268 -4.14 4.03 39.87
C PRO A 268 -4.22 2.52 40.18
N MET A 269 -3.36 2.03 41.04
CA MET A 269 -3.29 0.59 41.40
C MET A 269 -4.65 0.03 41.84
N ALA A 270 -5.51 0.86 42.46
CA ALA A 270 -6.86 0.47 42.90
C ALA A 270 -7.77 0.11 41.73
N ASP A 271 -7.50 0.63 40.51
CA ASP A 271 -8.31 0.42 39.33
C ASP A 271 -7.83 -0.73 38.43
N LYS A 272 -6.78 -1.44 38.84
CA LYS A 272 -6.17 -2.54 38.09
C LYS A 272 -7.19 -3.58 37.61
N GLU A 273 -8.04 -4.08 38.47
CA GLU A 273 -9.02 -5.10 38.08
C GLU A 273 -10.21 -4.50 37.33
N ASN A 274 -10.56 -3.24 37.64
CA ASN A 274 -11.62 -2.51 36.92
C ASN A 274 -11.28 -2.34 35.44
N VAL A 275 -10.02 -2.03 35.11
CA VAL A 275 -9.56 -1.89 33.71
C VAL A 275 -9.63 -3.22 32.96
N ARG A 276 -9.33 -4.36 33.61
CA ARG A 276 -9.46 -5.69 33.02
C ARG A 276 -10.92 -6.05 32.73
N VAL A 277 -11.81 -5.72 33.66
CA VAL A 277 -13.26 -5.89 33.46
C VAL A 277 -13.75 -5.00 32.31
N ALA A 278 -13.31 -3.74 32.26
CA ALA A 278 -13.65 -2.83 31.16
C ALA A 278 -13.18 -3.36 29.80
N LEU A 279 -11.98 -3.96 29.73
CA LEU A 279 -11.51 -4.59 28.48
C LEU A 279 -12.42 -5.75 28.04
N ASN A 280 -12.77 -6.64 28.98
CA ASN A 280 -13.63 -7.80 28.63
C ASN A 280 -15.01 -7.36 28.13
N ILE A 281 -15.60 -6.33 28.73
CA ILE A 281 -16.87 -5.77 28.28
C ILE A 281 -16.71 -5.17 26.89
N PHE A 282 -15.70 -4.32 26.67
CA PHE A 282 -15.44 -3.69 25.40
C PHE A 282 -15.13 -4.71 24.29
N LEU A 283 -14.32 -5.76 24.61
CA LEU A 283 -14.01 -6.83 23.67
C LEU A 283 -15.29 -7.55 23.20
N ALA A 284 -16.17 -7.92 24.11
CA ALA A 284 -17.44 -8.57 23.78
C ALA A 284 -18.33 -7.68 22.88
N GLU A 285 -18.32 -6.36 23.09
CA GLU A 285 -19.05 -5.41 22.23
C GLU A 285 -18.46 -5.38 20.83
N VAL A 286 -17.15 -5.24 20.66
CA VAL A 286 -16.50 -5.15 19.34
C VAL A 286 -16.45 -6.48 18.60
N GLU A 287 -16.36 -7.61 19.31
CA GLU A 287 -16.54 -8.95 18.72
C GLU A 287 -17.94 -9.11 18.11
N ASN A 288 -18.98 -8.58 18.74
CA ASN A 288 -20.32 -8.57 18.19
C ASN A 288 -20.47 -7.61 17.02
N GLU A 289 -19.86 -6.39 17.10
CA GLU A 289 -19.88 -5.40 16.01
C GLU A 289 -19.24 -5.94 14.71
N PHE A 290 -18.16 -6.70 14.84
CA PHE A 290 -17.33 -7.16 13.73
C PHE A 290 -17.34 -8.69 13.54
N ALA A 291 -18.34 -9.39 14.07
CA ALA A 291 -18.39 -10.86 14.09
C ALA A 291 -18.21 -11.52 12.70
N VAL A 292 -18.65 -10.84 11.63
CA VAL A 292 -18.57 -11.35 10.25
C VAL A 292 -17.24 -10.99 9.57
N THR A 293 -16.75 -9.80 9.80
CA THR A 293 -15.57 -9.27 9.08
C THR A 293 -14.24 -9.53 9.79
N GLU A 294 -14.28 -9.73 11.11
CA GLU A 294 -13.09 -9.91 11.96
C GLU A 294 -13.20 -11.11 12.90
N PRO A 295 -13.34 -12.34 12.37
CA PRO A 295 -13.57 -13.53 13.21
C PRO A 295 -12.41 -13.87 14.15
N ASN A 296 -11.21 -13.31 13.93
CA ASN A 296 -10.01 -13.55 14.73
C ASN A 296 -9.61 -12.33 15.58
N LEU A 297 -10.49 -11.32 15.70
CA LEU A 297 -10.24 -10.14 16.52
C LEU A 297 -9.95 -10.56 17.96
N THR A 298 -8.88 -10.04 18.54
CA THR A 298 -8.52 -10.21 19.94
C THR A 298 -8.02 -8.91 20.55
N MET A 299 -8.27 -8.74 21.84
CA MET A 299 -7.62 -7.68 22.62
C MET A 299 -7.01 -8.28 23.87
N GLU A 300 -5.77 -7.92 24.14
CA GLU A 300 -5.00 -8.43 25.26
C GLU A 300 -4.56 -7.29 26.18
N LEU A 301 -4.60 -7.53 27.49
CA LEU A 301 -4.06 -6.63 28.49
C LEU A 301 -3.07 -7.37 29.37
N GLU A 302 -1.82 -6.98 29.28
CA GLU A 302 -0.71 -7.55 30.05
C GLU A 302 -0.16 -6.51 31.02
N SER A 303 0.31 -6.99 32.18
CA SER A 303 1.04 -6.13 33.11
C SER A 303 2.38 -5.71 32.51
N GLU A 304 2.71 -4.43 32.62
CA GLU A 304 3.95 -3.87 32.07
C GLU A 304 4.85 -3.33 33.20
N THR A 305 6.14 -3.28 32.93
CA THR A 305 7.11 -2.64 33.81
C THR A 305 6.81 -1.13 33.87
N PRO A 306 6.83 -0.51 35.06
CA PRO A 306 6.61 0.92 35.20
C PRO A 306 7.58 1.74 34.31
N CYS A 307 7.03 2.60 33.48
CA CYS A 307 7.79 3.55 32.69
C CYS A 307 8.19 4.75 33.54
N ALA A 308 9.32 5.40 33.25
CA ALA A 308 9.77 6.60 33.96
C ALA A 308 8.87 7.82 33.69
N GLU A 309 8.28 7.89 32.49
CA GLU A 309 7.52 9.04 32.04
C GLU A 309 6.21 8.62 31.35
N VAL A 310 5.23 9.53 31.44
CA VAL A 310 3.93 9.44 30.78
C VAL A 310 3.61 10.77 30.11
N MET A 311 2.76 10.75 29.11
CA MET A 311 2.30 11.95 28.43
C MET A 311 1.52 12.86 29.39
N GLU A 312 1.69 14.17 29.28
CA GLU A 312 0.90 15.13 30.03
C GLU A 312 -0.60 14.92 29.75
N LYS A 313 -1.42 14.98 30.80
CA LYS A 313 -2.83 14.60 30.75
C LYS A 313 -3.65 15.36 29.72
N GLU A 314 -3.43 16.67 29.62
CA GLU A 314 -4.17 17.52 28.67
C GLU A 314 -3.73 17.23 27.22
N ALA A 315 -2.44 17.01 26.99
CA ALA A 315 -1.91 16.67 25.67
C ALA A 315 -2.44 15.29 25.23
N MET A 316 -2.44 14.30 26.13
CA MET A 316 -3.04 12.98 25.91
C MET A 316 -4.53 13.10 25.54
N ALA A 317 -5.29 13.86 26.32
CA ALA A 317 -6.73 13.99 26.08
C ALA A 317 -7.01 14.66 24.71
N ARG A 318 -6.26 15.70 24.33
CA ARG A 318 -6.38 16.33 23.01
C ARG A 318 -6.06 15.35 21.90
N PHE A 319 -4.98 14.60 22.04
CA PHE A 319 -4.56 13.60 21.05
C PHE A 319 -5.63 12.50 20.86
N LEU A 320 -6.08 11.86 21.95
CA LEU A 320 -7.08 10.79 21.87
C LEU A 320 -8.40 11.30 21.30
N HIS A 321 -8.88 12.48 21.70
CA HIS A 321 -10.09 13.06 21.10
C HIS A 321 -9.92 13.38 19.60
N SER A 322 -8.75 13.87 19.18
CA SER A 322 -8.47 14.10 17.76
C SER A 322 -8.45 12.78 16.97
N LEU A 323 -7.81 11.73 17.52
CA LEU A 323 -7.77 10.41 16.91
C LEU A 323 -9.17 9.77 16.83
N TYR A 324 -10.01 10.01 17.84
CA TYR A 324 -11.41 9.57 17.85
C TYR A 324 -12.24 10.25 16.76
N ALA A 325 -12.06 11.56 16.59
CA ALA A 325 -12.82 12.37 15.65
C ALA A 325 -12.44 12.17 14.19
N VAL A 326 -11.16 11.78 13.91
CA VAL A 326 -10.69 11.62 12.54
C VAL A 326 -11.47 10.51 11.82
N HIS A 327 -11.96 10.80 10.60
CA HIS A 327 -12.73 9.84 9.83
C HIS A 327 -11.86 8.65 9.35
N HIS A 328 -12.44 7.44 9.44
CA HIS A 328 -11.91 6.22 8.82
C HIS A 328 -13.06 5.45 8.17
N GLY A 329 -12.85 4.96 6.94
CA GLY A 329 -13.86 4.22 6.19
C GLY A 329 -14.39 5.00 4.99
N VAL A 330 -15.51 4.51 4.45
CA VAL A 330 -16.23 5.16 3.35
C VAL A 330 -16.89 6.44 3.87
N TYR A 331 -16.69 7.55 3.16
CA TYR A 331 -17.36 8.82 3.41
C TYR A 331 -18.54 9.01 2.48
N ALA A 332 -18.37 8.68 1.19
CA ALA A 332 -19.44 8.76 0.21
C ALA A 332 -19.31 7.60 -0.81
N MET A 333 -20.47 7.11 -1.25
CA MET A 333 -20.57 6.20 -2.40
C MET A 333 -20.86 6.98 -3.67
N SER A 334 -20.40 6.46 -4.82
CA SER A 334 -20.68 7.08 -6.12
C SER A 334 -22.18 7.16 -6.38
N GLN A 335 -22.62 8.30 -6.94
CA GLN A 335 -24.00 8.49 -7.35
C GLN A 335 -24.26 7.94 -8.77
N ASP A 336 -23.20 7.79 -9.54
CA ASP A 336 -23.25 7.40 -10.96
C ASP A 336 -22.94 5.90 -11.17
N MET A 337 -22.18 5.27 -10.26
CA MET A 337 -21.76 3.88 -10.36
C MET A 337 -22.11 3.13 -9.08
N GLU A 338 -22.97 2.14 -9.20
CA GLU A 338 -23.39 1.29 -8.08
C GLU A 338 -22.20 0.48 -7.53
N GLY A 339 -22.06 0.44 -6.20
CA GLY A 339 -21.00 -0.30 -5.53
C GLY A 339 -19.64 0.40 -5.45
N LEU A 340 -19.42 1.45 -6.23
CA LEU A 340 -18.17 2.21 -6.23
C LEU A 340 -18.09 3.18 -5.05
N VAL A 341 -16.97 3.16 -4.32
CA VAL A 341 -16.66 4.18 -3.31
C VAL A 341 -16.22 5.46 -4.01
N GLU A 342 -16.97 6.55 -3.81
CA GLU A 342 -16.58 7.88 -4.31
C GLU A 342 -15.45 8.47 -3.47
N THR A 343 -15.65 8.54 -2.14
CA THR A 343 -14.72 9.20 -1.21
C THR A 343 -14.53 8.35 0.04
N SER A 344 -13.29 8.19 0.46
CA SER A 344 -12.91 7.46 1.66
C SER A 344 -11.69 8.06 2.35
N SER A 345 -11.49 7.71 3.61
CA SER A 345 -10.27 8.01 4.38
C SER A 345 -9.83 6.78 5.17
N ASN A 346 -8.54 6.50 5.17
CA ASN A 346 -7.92 5.46 5.99
C ASN A 346 -7.03 6.09 7.07
N LEU A 347 -7.30 5.81 8.34
CA LEU A 347 -6.37 6.08 9.43
C LEU A 347 -5.27 5.01 9.40
N ALA A 348 -4.18 5.30 8.72
CA ALA A 348 -3.18 4.32 8.30
C ALA A 348 -2.17 3.98 9.40
N SER A 349 -1.64 4.97 10.10
CA SER A 349 -0.68 4.71 11.19
C SER A 349 -0.70 5.77 12.27
N VAL A 350 -0.33 5.33 13.46
CA VAL A 350 -0.10 6.15 14.65
C VAL A 350 1.24 5.72 15.23
N LYS A 351 2.22 6.61 15.29
CA LYS A 351 3.59 6.31 15.75
C LYS A 351 4.08 7.34 16.74
N MET A 352 4.35 6.91 17.96
CA MET A 352 4.97 7.74 18.98
C MET A 352 6.49 7.58 18.92
N ARG A 353 7.20 8.64 18.52
CA ARG A 353 8.66 8.65 18.40
C ARG A 353 9.22 10.07 18.47
N ASP A 354 10.43 10.21 18.96
CA ASP A 354 11.17 11.48 18.96
C ASP A 354 10.40 12.67 19.58
N GLY A 355 9.67 12.43 20.68
CA GLY A 355 8.91 13.46 21.39
C GLY A 355 7.63 13.93 20.70
N LYS A 356 7.13 13.21 19.72
CA LYS A 356 5.87 13.48 19.02
C LYS A 356 5.11 12.21 18.68
N ILE A 357 3.81 12.37 18.42
CA ILE A 357 2.98 11.33 17.83
C ILE A 357 2.71 11.74 16.38
N VAL A 358 3.11 10.89 15.44
CA VAL A 358 2.89 11.06 14.01
C VAL A 358 1.69 10.21 13.60
N VAL A 359 0.66 10.86 13.06
CA VAL A 359 -0.55 10.21 12.54
C VAL A 359 -0.57 10.37 11.03
N VAL A 360 -0.68 9.25 10.32
CA VAL A 360 -0.79 9.25 8.85
C VAL A 360 -2.18 8.79 8.45
N THR A 361 -2.82 9.56 7.58
CA THR A 361 -4.10 9.20 6.95
C THR A 361 -3.97 9.25 5.44
N SER A 362 -4.71 8.42 4.74
CA SER A 362 -4.77 8.37 3.27
C SER A 362 -6.21 8.60 2.82
N GLN A 363 -6.44 9.64 2.02
CA GLN A 363 -7.74 9.98 1.46
C GLN A 363 -7.79 9.62 -0.01
N ARG A 364 -8.91 9.06 -0.45
CA ARG A 364 -9.16 8.73 -1.85
C ARG A 364 -10.50 9.30 -2.29
N SER A 365 -10.59 9.75 -3.54
CA SER A 365 -11.86 10.13 -4.15
C SER A 365 -11.75 10.14 -5.68
N SER A 366 -12.83 9.72 -6.34
CA SER A 366 -13.01 9.89 -7.80
C SER A 366 -13.31 11.35 -8.17
N ILE A 367 -13.66 12.20 -7.18
CA ILE A 367 -13.98 13.63 -7.37
C ILE A 367 -12.91 14.49 -6.68
N LEU A 368 -12.22 15.33 -7.45
CA LEU A 368 -11.12 16.17 -6.97
C LEU A 368 -11.52 17.10 -5.82
N SER A 369 -12.70 17.72 -5.89
CA SER A 369 -13.18 18.61 -4.83
C SER A 369 -13.48 17.85 -3.54
N SER A 370 -14.13 16.70 -3.61
CA SER A 370 -14.41 15.82 -2.46
C SER A 370 -13.12 15.31 -1.80
N ARG A 371 -12.11 14.95 -2.62
CA ARG A 371 -10.79 14.57 -2.09
C ARG A 371 -10.13 15.71 -1.30
N LYS A 372 -10.19 16.95 -1.84
CA LYS A 372 -9.64 18.12 -1.16
C LYS A 372 -10.37 18.43 0.14
N ASP A 373 -11.70 18.31 0.14
CA ASP A 373 -12.54 18.54 1.33
C ASP A 373 -12.23 17.48 2.41
N MET A 374 -12.19 16.20 2.05
CA MET A 374 -11.82 15.12 2.98
C MET A 374 -10.41 15.34 3.57
N SER A 375 -9.44 15.76 2.75
CA SER A 375 -8.09 16.10 3.24
C SER A 375 -8.12 17.31 4.19
N GLN A 376 -9.03 18.25 4.01
CA GLN A 376 -9.19 19.38 4.91
C GLN A 376 -9.87 18.98 6.23
N MET A 377 -10.83 18.05 6.19
CA MET A 377 -11.51 17.54 7.41
C MET A 377 -10.56 16.80 8.36
N VAL A 378 -9.55 16.10 7.85
CA VAL A 378 -8.60 15.33 8.67
C VAL A 378 -7.39 16.15 9.15
N ARG A 379 -7.32 17.43 8.78
CA ARG A 379 -6.30 18.40 9.24
C ARG A 379 -6.76 19.14 10.50
#